data_206d73b105475ce28d5b705c0a193e25
#
_entry.id   206d73b105475ce28d5b705c0a193e25
#
_cell.length_a   1.000
_cell.length_b   1.000
_cell.length_c   1.000
_cell.angle_alpha   90.00
_cell.angle_beta   90.00
_cell.angle_gamma   90.00
#
_symmetry.space_group_name_H-M   'P 1'
#
loop_
_entity.id
_entity.type
_entity.pdbx_description
1 polymer ?
#
loop_
_entity_poly.entity_id
_entity_poly.type
_entity_poly.pdbx_seq_one_letter_code
_entity_poly.pdbx_strand_id
1 'polypeptide(L)'
;YAKWYRPDLQGIMIVGDINVDEMEAKLKKVFADVKAPVNPAERIYYPVADNQEPQIFIGTDKEIETPSISFFFKSEAFPDSLKNTINYYGIQYMISMGVTMLNSRLAEIRQQANPPFTGASAGYGDFFVAKTKNAFGVDASSKIDGIELAMKTILEETERARRFGFTETEYDRARANYLQRVESAYNEREKMKNDTYVNEYISHFLDNEPMPGIEYEYAMMNQLAPNIPVAAINQVMQQLITDNNQVVLLAGPEKEGLKYPTKEEIAALLKQMKSFDLKPYEDKVSNEPLLKEEPKGGKIVSEKAGDIYGTTKLVLSNGVKVYIKTTDYKADQILMKGTSLGGSSQFPDKE
;
A
#
# COMPACT_ATOMS: atom_id res chain seq x y z
N TYR A 1 -16.33 -28.33 7.35
CA TYR A 1 -17.04 -27.67 6.25
C TYR A 1 -18.47 -27.33 6.65
N ALA A 2 -19.36 -28.30 6.92
CA ALA A 2 -20.80 -28.13 7.19
C ALA A 2 -21.17 -27.07 8.24
N LYS A 3 -20.30 -26.81 9.21
CA LYS A 3 -20.51 -25.80 10.25
C LYS A 3 -20.33 -24.35 9.76
N TRP A 4 -19.38 -24.10 8.83
CA TRP A 4 -18.94 -22.75 8.47
C TRP A 4 -19.14 -22.40 6.99
N TYR A 5 -19.17 -23.40 6.07
CA TYR A 5 -19.44 -23.19 4.64
C TYR A 5 -20.94 -23.29 4.36
N ARG A 6 -21.72 -22.41 4.94
CA ARG A 6 -23.16 -22.41 4.89
C ARG A 6 -23.72 -21.15 4.24
N PRO A 7 -24.89 -21.22 3.58
CA PRO A 7 -25.42 -20.14 2.75
C PRO A 7 -25.62 -18.81 3.45
N ASP A 8 -26.00 -18.83 4.73
CA ASP A 8 -26.24 -17.63 5.53
C ASP A 8 -24.98 -16.83 5.89
N LEU A 9 -23.82 -17.39 5.58
CA LEU A 9 -22.50 -16.74 5.73
C LEU A 9 -21.86 -16.36 4.37
N GLN A 10 -22.58 -16.50 3.27
CA GLN A 10 -22.06 -16.27 1.92
C GLN A 10 -22.75 -15.06 1.28
N GLY A 11 -21.98 -14.27 0.56
CA GLY A 11 -22.46 -13.19 -0.30
C GLY A 11 -22.08 -13.48 -1.76
N ILE A 12 -22.91 -13.04 -2.69
CA ILE A 12 -22.65 -13.12 -4.13
C ILE A 12 -22.66 -11.69 -4.68
N MET A 13 -21.54 -11.24 -5.23
CA MET A 13 -21.39 -9.95 -5.87
C MET A 13 -21.22 -10.16 -7.38
N ILE A 14 -22.09 -9.53 -8.16
CA ILE A 14 -22.02 -9.58 -9.64
C ILE A 14 -22.03 -8.15 -10.15
N VAL A 15 -21.00 -7.81 -10.89
CA VAL A 15 -20.84 -6.48 -11.50
C VAL A 15 -20.52 -6.66 -13.00
N GLY A 16 -21.21 -5.94 -13.86
CA GLY A 16 -21.00 -5.98 -15.30
C GLY A 16 -22.09 -5.28 -16.06
N ASP A 17 -22.03 -5.36 -17.38
CA ASP A 17 -23.11 -4.91 -18.27
C ASP A 17 -24.24 -5.94 -18.26
N ILE A 18 -25.10 -5.86 -17.26
CA ILE A 18 -26.16 -6.81 -16.99
C ILE A 18 -27.51 -6.10 -16.73
N ASN A 19 -28.60 -6.77 -17.06
CA ASN A 19 -29.92 -6.40 -16.54
C ASN A 19 -30.05 -6.95 -15.12
N VAL A 20 -30.18 -6.05 -14.14
CA VAL A 20 -30.20 -6.41 -12.72
C VAL A 20 -31.37 -7.30 -12.36
N ASP A 21 -32.59 -6.99 -12.86
CA ASP A 21 -33.81 -7.75 -12.56
C ASP A 21 -33.76 -9.17 -13.14
N GLU A 22 -33.25 -9.30 -14.36
CA GLU A 22 -33.09 -10.62 -14.99
C GLU A 22 -32.01 -11.45 -14.27
N MET A 23 -30.93 -10.81 -13.82
CA MET A 23 -29.86 -11.48 -13.10
C MET A 23 -30.34 -11.91 -11.71
N GLU A 24 -31.08 -11.06 -10.99
CA GLU A 24 -31.71 -11.41 -9.71
C GLU A 24 -32.64 -12.60 -9.87
N ALA A 25 -33.52 -12.59 -10.87
CA ALA A 25 -34.43 -13.70 -11.16
C ALA A 25 -33.67 -15.01 -11.47
N LYS A 26 -32.57 -14.92 -12.21
CA LYS A 26 -31.70 -16.04 -12.53
C LYS A 26 -31.01 -16.60 -11.29
N LEU A 27 -30.48 -15.73 -10.40
CA LEU A 27 -29.87 -16.12 -9.14
C LEU A 27 -30.89 -16.84 -8.23
N LYS A 28 -32.08 -16.27 -8.07
CA LYS A 28 -33.16 -16.89 -7.29
C LYS A 28 -33.52 -18.28 -7.82
N LYS A 29 -33.52 -18.47 -9.14
CA LYS A 29 -33.78 -19.77 -9.75
C LYS A 29 -32.63 -20.75 -9.54
N VAL A 30 -31.38 -20.32 -9.73
CA VAL A 30 -30.19 -21.21 -9.59
C VAL A 30 -29.99 -21.66 -8.16
N PHE A 31 -30.27 -20.79 -7.18
CA PHE A 31 -30.09 -21.09 -5.75
C PHE A 31 -31.38 -21.49 -5.04
N ALA A 32 -32.48 -21.75 -5.76
CA ALA A 32 -33.78 -22.09 -5.19
C ALA A 32 -33.74 -23.30 -4.25
N ASP A 33 -32.90 -24.29 -4.52
CA ASP A 33 -32.77 -25.50 -3.75
C ASP A 33 -31.78 -25.36 -2.56
N VAL A 34 -31.06 -24.24 -2.47
CA VAL A 34 -30.15 -23.96 -1.38
C VAL A 34 -30.93 -23.51 -0.16
N LYS A 35 -31.02 -24.35 0.86
CA LYS A 35 -31.80 -24.08 2.06
C LYS A 35 -30.94 -23.43 3.13
N ALA A 36 -31.52 -22.44 3.82
CA ALA A 36 -30.90 -21.88 5.02
C ALA A 36 -30.74 -23.01 6.08
N PRO A 37 -29.64 -23.00 6.84
CA PRO A 37 -29.43 -23.98 7.89
C PRO A 37 -30.46 -23.80 9.01
N VAL A 38 -30.89 -24.92 9.60
CA VAL A 38 -31.77 -24.90 10.77
C VAL A 38 -30.90 -24.81 12.02
N ASN A 39 -31.20 -23.84 12.88
CA ASN A 39 -30.42 -23.55 14.10
C ASN A 39 -28.92 -23.46 13.86
N PRO A 40 -28.46 -22.54 12.99
CA PRO A 40 -27.05 -22.41 12.66
C PRO A 40 -26.24 -22.00 13.89
N ALA A 41 -25.02 -22.53 14.00
CA ALA A 41 -24.08 -22.10 15.03
C ALA A 41 -23.79 -20.60 14.88
N GLU A 42 -23.80 -19.87 15.99
CA GLU A 42 -23.43 -18.45 16.01
C GLU A 42 -21.96 -18.29 15.57
N ARG A 43 -21.70 -17.25 14.75
CA ARG A 43 -20.33 -16.91 14.36
C ARG A 43 -19.67 -16.18 15.51
N ILE A 44 -18.68 -16.81 16.10
CA ILE A 44 -17.90 -16.27 17.21
C ILE A 44 -16.60 -15.67 16.67
N TYR A 45 -16.34 -14.41 16.99
CA TYR A 45 -15.03 -13.78 16.78
C TYR A 45 -14.21 -13.92 18.06
N TYR A 46 -13.16 -14.71 18.00
CA TYR A 46 -12.27 -14.92 19.13
C TYR A 46 -11.38 -13.71 19.35
N PRO A 47 -11.34 -13.12 20.57
CA PRO A 47 -10.50 -11.99 20.85
C PRO A 47 -9.03 -12.38 20.81
N VAL A 48 -8.21 -11.54 20.19
CA VAL A 48 -6.75 -11.62 20.29
C VAL A 48 -6.33 -10.86 21.54
N ALA A 49 -5.66 -11.56 22.47
CA ALA A 49 -5.23 -10.97 23.73
C ALA A 49 -4.14 -9.91 23.53
N ASP A 50 -4.15 -8.92 24.42
CA ASP A 50 -3.05 -7.99 24.56
C ASP A 50 -1.82 -8.67 25.19
N ASN A 51 -0.64 -8.15 24.91
CA ASN A 51 0.61 -8.60 25.51
C ASN A 51 1.46 -7.41 25.98
N GLN A 52 2.05 -7.56 27.15
CA GLN A 52 2.99 -6.55 27.70
C GLN A 52 4.41 -6.79 27.19
N GLU A 53 4.85 -8.03 27.15
CA GLU A 53 6.15 -8.41 26.58
C GLU A 53 5.98 -8.80 25.11
N PRO A 54 6.97 -8.55 24.25
CA PRO A 54 6.91 -8.91 22.85
C PRO A 54 6.69 -10.42 22.63
N GLN A 55 5.78 -10.78 21.77
CA GLN A 55 5.61 -12.16 21.28
C GLN A 55 6.52 -12.36 20.07
N ILE A 56 7.48 -13.27 20.17
CA ILE A 56 8.49 -13.46 19.13
C ILE A 56 8.42 -14.90 18.61
N PHE A 57 8.23 -15.02 17.31
CA PHE A 57 8.25 -16.28 16.58
C PHE A 57 9.42 -16.27 15.59
N ILE A 58 10.22 -17.35 15.59
CA ILE A 58 11.31 -17.59 14.66
C ILE A 58 11.06 -18.93 14.02
N GLY A 59 10.89 -18.96 12.70
CA GLY A 59 10.62 -20.15 11.92
C GLY A 59 11.61 -20.28 10.77
N THR A 60 12.05 -21.51 10.51
CA THR A 60 12.90 -21.82 9.36
C THR A 60 12.28 -22.93 8.53
N ASP A 61 12.45 -22.86 7.22
CA ASP A 61 11.99 -23.88 6.29
C ASP A 61 12.96 -24.01 5.12
N LYS A 62 13.04 -25.19 4.54
CA LYS A 62 13.94 -25.48 3.39
C LYS A 62 13.47 -24.83 2.09
N GLU A 63 12.17 -24.55 1.99
CA GLU A 63 11.56 -23.92 0.82
C GLU A 63 11.66 -22.39 0.86
N ILE A 64 11.97 -21.82 2.02
CA ILE A 64 12.19 -20.37 2.14
C ILE A 64 13.58 -20.03 1.58
N GLU A 65 13.63 -19.12 0.62
CA GLU A 65 14.89 -18.67 0.00
C GLU A 65 15.44 -17.38 0.62
N THR A 66 14.54 -16.50 1.06
CA THR A 66 14.87 -15.14 1.52
C THR A 66 14.32 -14.92 2.93
N PRO A 67 15.16 -14.45 3.87
CA PRO A 67 14.67 -14.08 5.20
C PRO A 67 13.64 -12.95 5.13
N SER A 68 12.56 -13.10 5.88
CA SER A 68 11.51 -12.11 6.07
C SER A 68 11.37 -11.78 7.55
N ILE A 69 11.20 -10.49 7.84
CA ILE A 69 11.11 -9.94 9.17
C ILE A 69 9.85 -9.08 9.20
N SER A 70 9.00 -9.29 10.22
CA SER A 70 7.79 -8.49 10.41
C SER A 70 7.69 -8.07 11.87
N PHE A 71 7.50 -6.77 12.09
CA PHE A 71 7.17 -6.20 13.39
C PHE A 71 5.74 -5.68 13.34
N PHE A 72 4.90 -6.15 14.25
CA PHE A 72 3.50 -5.71 14.37
C PHE A 72 3.28 -5.03 15.72
N PHE A 73 2.53 -3.95 15.69
CA PHE A 73 2.03 -3.21 16.84
C PHE A 73 0.52 -3.31 16.81
N LYS A 74 -0.04 -4.22 17.64
CA LYS A 74 -1.48 -4.47 17.68
C LYS A 74 -2.23 -3.30 18.33
N SER A 75 -3.39 -2.99 17.78
CA SER A 75 -4.35 -2.03 18.30
C SER A 75 -5.77 -2.60 18.26
N GLU A 76 -6.71 -1.96 18.96
CA GLU A 76 -8.12 -2.32 18.83
C GLU A 76 -8.61 -2.11 17.40
N ALA A 77 -9.42 -3.04 16.91
CA ALA A 77 -10.11 -2.85 15.66
C ALA A 77 -11.09 -1.67 15.77
N PHE A 78 -11.23 -0.92 14.69
CA PHE A 78 -12.17 0.21 14.66
C PHE A 78 -13.60 -0.34 14.76
N PRO A 79 -14.46 0.19 15.66
CA PRO A 79 -15.84 -0.31 15.81
C PRO A 79 -16.63 -0.15 14.53
N ASP A 80 -17.26 -1.22 14.06
CA ASP A 80 -18.08 -1.22 12.84
C ASP A 80 -19.17 -0.15 12.84
N SER A 81 -19.77 0.14 14.01
CA SER A 81 -20.79 1.18 14.16
C SER A 81 -20.32 2.60 13.85
N LEU A 82 -19.01 2.82 13.82
CA LEU A 82 -18.40 4.13 13.55
C LEU A 82 -17.77 4.22 12.15
N LYS A 83 -17.71 3.13 11.39
CA LYS A 83 -17.09 3.12 10.06
C LYS A 83 -17.81 4.03 9.04
N ASN A 84 -19.13 4.17 9.13
CA ASN A 84 -19.91 5.06 8.28
C ASN A 84 -19.91 6.53 8.74
N THR A 85 -18.76 7.04 9.20
CA THR A 85 -18.62 8.42 9.68
C THR A 85 -17.47 9.14 9.01
N ILE A 86 -17.55 10.47 8.88
CA ILE A 86 -16.45 11.31 8.37
C ILE A 86 -15.20 11.15 9.24
N ASN A 87 -15.36 10.92 10.55
CA ASN A 87 -14.23 10.70 11.45
C ASN A 87 -13.45 9.44 11.07
N TYR A 88 -14.12 8.36 10.66
CA TYR A 88 -13.46 7.16 10.18
C TYR A 88 -12.61 7.46 8.95
N TYR A 89 -13.17 8.13 7.94
CA TYR A 89 -12.42 8.54 6.75
C TYR A 89 -11.21 9.41 7.10
N GLY A 90 -11.36 10.35 8.03
CA GLY A 90 -10.26 11.18 8.50
C GLY A 90 -9.14 10.37 9.16
N ILE A 91 -9.50 9.42 10.02
CA ILE A 91 -8.53 8.54 10.69
C ILE A 91 -7.82 7.63 9.66
N GLN A 92 -8.57 6.98 8.76
CA GLN A 92 -7.99 6.13 7.72
C GLN A 92 -7.08 6.92 6.77
N TYR A 93 -7.47 8.14 6.41
CA TYR A 93 -6.63 9.05 5.65
C TYR A 93 -5.32 9.36 6.38
N MET A 94 -5.37 9.73 7.67
CA MET A 94 -4.17 10.04 8.46
C MET A 94 -3.24 8.83 8.56
N ILE A 95 -3.77 7.65 8.80
CA ILE A 95 -3.01 6.39 8.83
C ILE A 95 -2.35 6.14 7.46
N SER A 96 -3.13 6.26 6.39
CA SER A 96 -2.66 6.06 5.01
C SER A 96 -1.52 7.03 4.66
N MET A 97 -1.62 8.30 5.08
CA MET A 97 -0.55 9.28 4.87
C MET A 97 0.71 8.92 5.66
N GLY A 98 0.60 8.56 6.94
CA GLY A 98 1.73 8.13 7.75
C GLY A 98 2.45 6.91 7.17
N VAL A 99 1.68 5.89 6.77
CA VAL A 99 2.19 4.69 6.09
C VAL A 99 2.87 5.05 4.77
N THR A 100 2.27 5.92 3.96
CA THR A 100 2.84 6.35 2.67
C THR A 100 4.17 7.07 2.84
N MET A 101 4.27 7.99 3.80
CA MET A 101 5.51 8.73 4.08
C MET A 101 6.61 7.81 4.62
N LEU A 102 6.28 6.89 5.53
CA LEU A 102 7.26 5.90 6.01
C LEU A 102 7.74 4.99 4.87
N ASN A 103 6.84 4.53 4.01
CA ASN A 103 7.21 3.75 2.83
C ASN A 103 8.13 4.51 1.88
N SER A 104 7.96 5.82 1.74
CA SER A 104 8.87 6.67 0.95
C SER A 104 10.29 6.68 1.54
N ARG A 105 10.43 6.83 2.88
CA ARG A 105 11.73 6.75 3.55
C ARG A 105 12.39 5.37 3.41
N LEU A 106 11.61 4.29 3.57
CA LEU A 106 12.10 2.92 3.37
C LEU A 106 12.57 2.70 1.92
N ALA A 107 11.86 3.27 0.94
CA ALA A 107 12.25 3.20 -0.46
C ALA A 107 13.56 3.96 -0.75
N GLU A 108 13.79 5.11 -0.12
CA GLU A 108 15.06 5.85 -0.22
C GLU A 108 16.25 5.04 0.34
N ILE A 109 16.06 4.41 1.51
CA ILE A 109 17.09 3.54 2.09
C ILE A 109 17.42 2.39 1.16
N ARG A 110 16.42 1.79 0.52
CA ARG A 110 16.63 0.71 -0.46
C ARG A 110 17.43 1.12 -1.68
N GLN A 111 17.42 2.41 -2.05
CA GLN A 111 18.17 2.92 -3.20
C GLN A 111 19.65 3.22 -2.90
N GLN A 112 20.10 3.05 -1.68
CA GLN A 112 21.52 3.21 -1.32
C GLN A 112 22.39 2.14 -2.02
N ALA A 113 23.68 2.43 -2.22
CA ALA A 113 24.60 1.50 -2.87
C ALA A 113 24.68 0.14 -2.16
N ASN A 114 24.61 0.12 -0.83
CA ASN A 114 24.57 -1.08 -0.01
C ASN A 114 23.35 -1.03 0.93
N PRO A 115 22.17 -1.36 0.43
CA PRO A 115 20.97 -1.26 1.25
C PRO A 115 20.93 -2.35 2.33
N PRO A 116 20.42 -2.05 3.53
CA PRO A 116 20.32 -3.00 4.64
C PRO A 116 19.30 -4.11 4.39
N PHE A 117 18.38 -3.90 3.47
CA PHE A 117 17.34 -4.85 3.08
C PHE A 117 17.14 -4.86 1.56
N THR A 118 16.59 -5.94 1.02
CA THR A 118 16.23 -6.06 -0.40
C THR A 118 14.87 -5.45 -0.71
N GLY A 119 14.00 -5.39 0.29
CA GLY A 119 12.70 -4.75 0.28
C GLY A 119 12.25 -4.45 1.70
N ALA A 120 11.50 -3.36 1.88
CA ALA A 120 10.82 -3.06 3.13
C ALA A 120 9.53 -2.30 2.85
N SER A 121 8.54 -2.48 3.71
CA SER A 121 7.25 -1.81 3.63
C SER A 121 6.61 -1.64 5.01
N ALA A 122 5.79 -0.63 5.15
CA ALA A 122 4.88 -0.46 6.27
C ALA A 122 3.43 -0.61 5.81
N GLY A 123 2.55 -1.02 6.70
CA GLY A 123 1.13 -1.19 6.44
C GLY A 123 0.28 -1.06 7.69
N TYR A 124 -1.03 -0.96 7.52
CA TYR A 124 -2.01 -1.00 8.59
C TYR A 124 -3.25 -1.75 8.12
N GLY A 125 -3.78 -2.62 8.95
CA GLY A 125 -4.99 -3.40 8.65
C GLY A 125 -5.30 -4.43 9.72
N ASP A 126 -6.12 -5.40 9.39
CA ASP A 126 -6.44 -6.52 10.27
C ASP A 126 -5.17 -7.25 10.70
N PHE A 127 -5.08 -7.59 11.99
CA PHE A 127 -3.98 -8.42 12.48
C PHE A 127 -4.19 -9.87 12.01
N PHE A 128 -3.54 -10.22 10.91
CA PHE A 128 -3.76 -11.44 10.14
C PHE A 128 -5.22 -11.60 9.70
N VAL A 129 -5.91 -12.58 10.25
CA VAL A 129 -7.33 -12.89 9.97
C VAL A 129 -8.26 -12.51 11.12
N ALA A 130 -7.73 -11.83 12.15
CA ALA A 130 -8.50 -11.47 13.33
C ALA A 130 -9.37 -10.24 13.07
N LYS A 131 -10.66 -10.34 13.37
CA LYS A 131 -11.60 -9.20 13.29
C LYS A 131 -11.62 -8.33 14.56
N THR A 132 -10.88 -8.74 15.59
CA THR A 132 -10.88 -8.07 16.91
C THR A 132 -9.65 -7.21 17.17
N LYS A 133 -8.65 -7.27 16.29
CA LYS A 133 -7.43 -6.48 16.37
C LYS A 133 -6.97 -6.05 14.98
N ASN A 134 -6.53 -4.82 14.91
CA ASN A 134 -5.73 -4.31 13.81
C ASN A 134 -4.25 -4.30 14.21
N ALA A 135 -3.38 -4.08 13.27
CA ALA A 135 -1.98 -3.84 13.53
C ALA A 135 -1.38 -2.85 12.54
N PHE A 136 -0.53 -1.98 13.05
CA PHE A 136 0.48 -1.32 12.25
C PHE A 136 1.65 -2.29 12.12
N GLY A 137 2.08 -2.56 10.89
CA GLY A 137 3.16 -3.49 10.60
C GLY A 137 4.28 -2.83 9.82
N VAL A 138 5.52 -3.29 10.09
CA VAL A 138 6.69 -2.95 9.27
C VAL A 138 7.42 -4.24 8.93
N ASP A 139 7.58 -4.46 7.63
CA ASP A 139 8.15 -5.68 7.08
C ASP A 139 9.44 -5.39 6.32
N ALA A 140 10.37 -6.34 6.34
CA ALA A 140 11.55 -6.32 5.48
C ALA A 140 11.92 -7.71 5.00
N SER A 141 12.49 -7.76 3.80
CA SER A 141 13.24 -8.91 3.28
C SER A 141 14.71 -8.56 3.23
N SER A 142 15.59 -9.46 3.68
CA SER A 142 17.02 -9.19 3.75
C SER A 142 17.85 -10.24 2.99
N LYS A 143 19.12 -9.92 2.79
CA LYS A 143 20.11 -10.95 2.49
C LYS A 143 20.29 -11.86 3.71
N ILE A 144 20.77 -13.08 3.49
CA ILE A 144 20.95 -14.07 4.55
C ILE A 144 21.86 -13.56 5.69
N ASP A 145 22.90 -12.82 5.35
CA ASP A 145 23.86 -12.21 6.27
C ASP A 145 23.46 -10.81 6.77
N GLY A 146 22.31 -10.31 6.35
CA GLY A 146 21.83 -8.94 6.63
C GLY A 146 20.63 -8.85 7.58
N ILE A 147 20.23 -9.95 8.23
CA ILE A 147 18.99 -10.02 9.05
C ILE A 147 19.00 -8.97 10.16
N GLU A 148 20.05 -8.94 10.99
CA GLU A 148 20.14 -8.02 12.13
C GLU A 148 20.16 -6.55 11.69
N LEU A 149 20.91 -6.24 10.60
CA LEU A 149 20.96 -4.89 10.06
C LEU A 149 19.61 -4.46 9.52
N ALA A 150 18.90 -5.34 8.81
CA ALA A 150 17.56 -5.05 8.29
C ALA A 150 16.57 -4.79 9.44
N MET A 151 16.55 -5.66 10.47
CA MET A 151 15.73 -5.51 11.66
C MET A 151 15.97 -4.16 12.34
N LYS A 152 17.23 -3.85 12.61
CA LYS A 152 17.61 -2.60 13.25
C LYS A 152 17.18 -1.40 12.42
N THR A 153 17.43 -1.41 11.12
CA THR A 153 17.12 -0.27 10.24
C THR A 153 15.62 0.01 10.16
N ILE A 154 14.77 -1.01 9.99
CA ILE A 154 13.32 -0.77 9.94
C ILE A 154 12.78 -0.31 11.29
N LEU A 155 13.34 -0.78 12.41
CA LEU A 155 12.98 -0.28 13.75
C LEU A 155 13.47 1.16 13.97
N GLU A 156 14.67 1.52 13.50
CA GLU A 156 15.18 2.90 13.57
C GLU A 156 14.27 3.86 12.81
N GLU A 157 13.81 3.52 11.59
CA GLU A 157 12.90 4.39 10.85
C GLU A 157 11.49 4.43 11.45
N THR A 158 11.02 3.31 11.99
CA THR A 158 9.74 3.26 12.73
C THR A 158 9.80 4.16 13.97
N GLU A 159 10.88 4.09 14.75
CA GLU A 159 11.08 4.93 15.93
C GLU A 159 11.34 6.40 15.57
N ARG A 160 12.02 6.66 14.45
CA ARG A 160 12.19 8.01 13.92
C ARG A 160 10.85 8.64 13.60
N ALA A 161 9.97 7.90 12.91
CA ALA A 161 8.61 8.34 12.60
C ALA A 161 7.80 8.57 13.89
N ARG A 162 7.89 7.68 14.88
CA ARG A 162 7.21 7.85 16.17
C ARG A 162 7.69 9.08 16.93
N ARG A 163 9.01 9.27 17.02
CA ARG A 163 9.64 10.28 17.90
C ARG A 163 9.63 11.67 17.30
N PHE A 164 9.90 11.79 16.02
CA PHE A 164 10.07 13.07 15.33
C PHE A 164 8.97 13.38 14.33
N GLY A 165 8.18 12.38 13.96
CA GLY A 165 7.11 12.51 12.97
C GLY A 165 7.64 12.68 11.54
N PHE A 166 6.75 13.19 10.71
CA PHE A 166 6.99 13.54 9.30
C PHE A 166 7.02 15.05 9.13
N THR A 167 7.70 15.51 8.09
CA THR A 167 7.81 16.93 7.74
C THR A 167 6.61 17.39 6.90
N GLU A 168 6.36 18.71 6.86
CA GLU A 168 5.34 19.29 5.99
C GLU A 168 5.59 18.95 4.52
N THR A 169 6.84 18.97 4.07
CA THR A 169 7.20 18.69 2.67
C THR A 169 6.96 17.23 2.26
N GLU A 170 7.19 16.28 3.17
CA GLU A 170 6.80 14.87 2.96
C GLU A 170 5.28 14.75 2.82
N TYR A 171 4.56 15.41 3.73
CA TYR A 171 3.10 15.38 3.74
C TYR A 171 2.49 16.06 2.52
N ASP A 172 2.99 17.20 2.10
CA ASP A 172 2.50 17.90 0.91
C ASP A 172 2.60 17.02 -0.34
N ARG A 173 3.71 16.30 -0.51
CA ARG A 173 3.85 15.35 -1.62
C ARG A 173 2.90 14.16 -1.50
N ALA A 174 2.77 13.58 -0.32
CA ALA A 174 1.88 12.44 -0.09
C ALA A 174 0.41 12.84 -0.32
N ARG A 175 -0.01 14.00 0.19
CA ARG A 175 -1.34 14.57 0.00
C ARG A 175 -1.64 14.87 -1.46
N ALA A 176 -0.72 15.52 -2.17
CA ALA A 176 -0.90 15.81 -3.59
C ALA A 176 -1.09 14.54 -4.42
N ASN A 177 -0.26 13.52 -4.19
CA ASN A 177 -0.38 12.23 -4.85
C ASN A 177 -1.69 11.49 -4.50
N TYR A 178 -2.15 11.61 -3.25
CA TYR A 178 -3.42 11.03 -2.83
C TYR A 178 -4.60 11.68 -3.54
N LEU A 179 -4.68 13.02 -3.51
CA LEU A 179 -5.76 13.76 -4.16
C LEU A 179 -5.77 13.55 -5.68
N GLN A 180 -4.60 13.48 -6.31
CA GLN A 180 -4.50 13.14 -7.73
C GLN A 180 -5.07 11.74 -8.03
N ARG A 181 -4.80 10.73 -7.18
CA ARG A 181 -5.39 9.39 -7.38
C ARG A 181 -6.91 9.40 -7.25
N VAL A 182 -7.44 10.12 -6.26
CA VAL A 182 -8.89 10.27 -6.08
C VAL A 182 -9.53 11.01 -7.27
N GLU A 183 -8.88 12.07 -7.76
CA GLU A 183 -9.30 12.80 -8.96
C GLU A 183 -9.30 11.91 -10.21
N SER A 184 -8.21 11.15 -10.41
CA SER A 184 -8.13 10.21 -11.53
C SER A 184 -9.21 9.12 -11.45
N ALA A 185 -9.49 8.60 -10.26
CA ALA A 185 -10.58 7.63 -10.07
C ALA A 185 -11.96 8.25 -10.37
N TYR A 186 -12.19 9.49 -9.97
CA TYR A 186 -13.40 10.23 -10.31
C TYR A 186 -13.54 10.47 -11.82
N ASN A 187 -12.48 10.90 -12.50
CA ASN A 187 -12.49 11.14 -13.94
C ASN A 187 -12.68 9.86 -14.76
N GLU A 188 -12.16 8.73 -14.27
CA GLU A 188 -12.24 7.42 -14.92
C GLU A 188 -13.46 6.59 -14.49
N ARG A 189 -14.36 7.08 -13.64
CA ARG A 189 -15.46 6.29 -13.03
C ARG A 189 -16.34 5.56 -14.04
N GLU A 190 -16.59 6.18 -15.20
CA GLU A 190 -17.39 5.56 -16.28
C GLU A 190 -16.64 4.43 -17.04
N LYS A 191 -15.33 4.31 -16.81
CA LYS A 191 -14.45 3.33 -17.46
C LYS A 191 -13.72 2.44 -16.44
N MET A 192 -14.18 2.47 -15.21
CA MET A 192 -13.63 1.65 -14.13
C MET A 192 -13.88 0.16 -14.44
N LYS A 193 -12.92 -0.68 -14.06
CA LYS A 193 -13.07 -2.13 -14.21
C LYS A 193 -14.08 -2.69 -13.24
N ASN A 194 -14.83 -3.70 -13.67
CA ASN A 194 -15.85 -4.34 -12.82
C ASN A 194 -15.27 -4.96 -11.55
N ASP A 195 -14.03 -5.47 -11.59
CA ASP A 195 -13.37 -6.07 -10.43
C ASP A 195 -13.12 -5.05 -9.31
N THR A 196 -12.94 -3.78 -9.62
CA THR A 196 -12.84 -2.71 -8.62
C THR A 196 -14.11 -2.62 -7.76
N TYR A 197 -15.27 -2.59 -8.42
CA TYR A 197 -16.55 -2.56 -7.71
C TYR A 197 -16.85 -3.87 -6.95
N VAL A 198 -16.49 -5.02 -7.54
CA VAL A 198 -16.62 -6.32 -6.85
C VAL A 198 -15.82 -6.34 -5.55
N ASN A 199 -14.57 -5.84 -5.57
CA ASN A 199 -13.74 -5.78 -4.39
C ASN A 199 -14.28 -4.83 -3.31
N GLU A 200 -14.84 -3.68 -3.71
CA GLU A 200 -15.49 -2.74 -2.80
C GLU A 200 -16.70 -3.40 -2.10
N TYR A 201 -17.56 -4.10 -2.85
CA TYR A 201 -18.70 -4.81 -2.29
C TYR A 201 -18.30 -5.97 -1.38
N ILE A 202 -17.21 -6.69 -1.72
CA ILE A 202 -16.66 -7.74 -0.86
C ILE A 202 -16.15 -7.15 0.45
N SER A 203 -15.40 -6.04 0.40
CA SER A 203 -14.89 -5.37 1.60
C SER A 203 -16.04 -4.85 2.48
N HIS A 204 -17.09 -4.32 1.87
CA HIS A 204 -18.30 -3.93 2.61
C HIS A 204 -18.96 -5.13 3.27
N PHE A 205 -19.17 -6.22 2.55
CA PHE A 205 -19.82 -7.42 3.07
C PHE A 205 -19.01 -8.09 4.20
N LEU A 206 -17.69 -8.16 4.07
CA LEU A 206 -16.84 -8.84 5.04
C LEU A 206 -16.47 -7.98 6.25
N ASP A 207 -16.30 -6.67 6.05
CA ASP A 207 -15.64 -5.77 6.98
C ASP A 207 -16.44 -4.51 7.30
N ASN A 208 -17.68 -4.40 6.79
CA ASN A 208 -18.50 -3.19 6.90
C ASN A 208 -17.78 -1.91 6.41
N GLU A 209 -16.84 -2.04 5.47
CA GLU A 209 -16.19 -0.87 4.90
C GLU A 209 -17.23 0.00 4.16
N PRO A 210 -17.21 1.32 4.34
CA PRO A 210 -18.20 2.20 3.71
C PRO A 210 -18.03 2.23 2.19
N MET A 211 -19.16 2.36 1.49
CA MET A 211 -19.23 2.48 0.02
C MET A 211 -19.95 3.77 -0.38
N PRO A 212 -19.36 4.94 -0.22
CA PRO A 212 -20.04 6.22 -0.49
C PRO A 212 -20.20 6.53 -1.98
N GLY A 213 -19.45 5.82 -2.83
CA GLY A 213 -19.27 6.14 -4.24
C GLY A 213 -18.22 7.22 -4.48
N ILE A 214 -17.55 7.13 -5.63
CA ILE A 214 -16.39 7.97 -5.94
C ILE A 214 -16.73 9.46 -6.02
N GLU A 215 -17.94 9.84 -6.43
CA GLU A 215 -18.38 11.24 -6.49
C GLU A 215 -18.39 11.87 -5.10
N TYR A 216 -18.92 11.14 -4.11
CA TYR A 216 -18.95 11.61 -2.72
C TYR A 216 -17.52 11.60 -2.13
N GLU A 217 -16.75 10.55 -2.35
CA GLU A 217 -15.38 10.45 -1.86
C GLU A 217 -14.51 11.58 -2.41
N TYR A 218 -14.58 11.86 -3.72
CA TYR A 218 -13.85 12.95 -4.35
C TYR A 218 -14.20 14.30 -3.71
N ALA A 219 -15.50 14.61 -3.58
CA ALA A 219 -15.93 15.86 -2.96
C ALA A 219 -15.50 15.99 -1.50
N MET A 220 -15.68 14.91 -0.73
CA MET A 220 -15.33 14.85 0.69
C MET A 220 -13.81 15.00 0.90
N MET A 221 -12.99 14.26 0.16
CA MET A 221 -11.55 14.26 0.37
C MET A 221 -10.88 15.56 -0.06
N ASN A 222 -11.41 16.25 -1.09
CA ASN A 222 -10.95 17.59 -1.47
C ASN A 222 -11.25 18.63 -0.39
N GLN A 223 -12.27 18.42 0.45
CA GLN A 223 -12.53 19.28 1.60
C GLN A 223 -11.75 18.86 2.85
N LEU A 224 -11.64 17.57 3.10
CA LEU A 224 -11.06 17.04 4.33
C LEU A 224 -9.53 17.11 4.35
N ALA A 225 -8.87 16.61 3.30
CA ALA A 225 -7.41 16.48 3.28
C ALA A 225 -6.64 17.79 3.47
N PRO A 226 -7.04 18.95 2.85
CA PRO A 226 -6.36 20.21 3.07
C PRO A 226 -6.45 20.74 4.51
N ASN A 227 -7.45 20.30 5.29
CA ASN A 227 -7.68 20.75 6.65
C ASN A 227 -7.03 19.85 7.72
N ILE A 228 -6.39 18.75 7.34
CA ILE A 228 -5.66 17.88 8.25
C ILE A 228 -4.18 18.30 8.25
N PRO A 229 -3.64 18.80 9.38
CA PRO A 229 -2.24 19.17 9.48
C PRO A 229 -1.35 17.94 9.68
N VAL A 230 -0.08 17.99 9.28
CA VAL A 230 0.90 16.91 9.50
C VAL A 230 1.02 16.52 10.98
N ALA A 231 0.84 17.46 11.88
CA ALA A 231 0.86 17.21 13.33
C ALA A 231 -0.20 16.19 13.77
N ALA A 232 -1.39 16.20 13.17
CA ALA A 232 -2.43 15.20 13.47
C ALA A 232 -2.01 13.80 12.98
N ILE A 233 -1.39 13.70 11.82
CA ILE A 233 -0.84 12.45 11.27
C ILE A 233 0.26 11.92 12.20
N ASN A 234 1.16 12.79 12.62
CA ASN A 234 2.24 12.43 13.54
C ASN A 234 1.70 11.89 14.87
N GLN A 235 0.64 12.50 15.41
CA GLN A 235 -0.02 12.03 16.61
C GLN A 235 -0.64 10.63 16.43
N VAL A 236 -1.30 10.38 15.31
CA VAL A 236 -1.85 9.06 14.98
C VAL A 236 -0.74 8.01 14.92
N MET A 237 0.37 8.30 14.23
CA MET A 237 1.50 7.36 14.14
C MET A 237 2.14 7.07 15.51
N GLN A 238 2.23 8.08 16.39
CA GLN A 238 2.69 7.87 17.78
C GLN A 238 1.78 6.91 18.55
N GLN A 239 0.46 6.95 18.30
CA GLN A 239 -0.50 6.06 18.94
C GLN A 239 -0.47 4.65 18.39
N LEU A 240 -0.12 4.47 17.12
CA LEU A 240 -0.04 3.16 16.48
C LEU A 240 1.25 2.41 16.83
N ILE A 241 2.37 3.12 17.01
CA ILE A 241 3.68 2.51 17.33
C ILE A 241 3.84 2.44 18.85
N THR A 242 3.31 1.39 19.45
CA THR A 242 3.22 1.22 20.91
C THR A 242 4.40 0.44 21.49
N ASP A 243 4.57 0.53 22.83
CA ASP A 243 5.61 -0.20 23.55
C ASP A 243 5.17 -1.60 24.00
N ASN A 244 3.88 -1.83 24.02
CA ASN A 244 3.22 -3.11 24.26
C ASN A 244 2.53 -3.61 22.99
N ASN A 245 1.87 -4.76 23.08
CA ASN A 245 1.17 -5.36 21.95
C ASN A 245 2.06 -5.64 20.73
N GLN A 246 3.36 -5.83 20.96
CA GLN A 246 4.33 -6.09 19.91
C GLN A 246 4.37 -7.58 19.57
N VAL A 247 4.37 -7.89 18.28
CA VAL A 247 4.56 -9.24 17.76
C VAL A 247 5.64 -9.20 16.69
N VAL A 248 6.58 -10.15 16.75
CA VAL A 248 7.68 -10.25 15.78
C VAL A 248 7.64 -11.61 15.11
N LEU A 249 7.68 -11.61 13.82
CA LEU A 249 7.87 -12.81 13.01
C LEU A 249 9.21 -12.70 12.28
N LEU A 250 10.03 -13.71 12.42
CA LEU A 250 11.24 -13.91 11.65
C LEU A 250 11.14 -15.27 10.96
N ALA A 251 11.10 -15.30 9.66
CA ALA A 251 11.12 -16.52 8.88
C ALA A 251 12.28 -16.51 7.91
N GLY A 252 12.88 -17.68 7.66
CA GLY A 252 13.99 -17.73 6.72
C GLY A 252 14.42 -19.15 6.37
N PRO A 253 15.43 -19.27 5.47
CA PRO A 253 15.88 -20.55 4.99
C PRO A 253 16.52 -21.42 6.08
N GLU A 254 16.18 -22.70 6.07
CA GLU A 254 16.91 -23.73 6.85
C GLU A 254 18.19 -24.10 6.11
N LYS A 255 19.32 -23.49 6.50
CA LYS A 255 20.65 -23.76 5.91
C LYS A 255 21.68 -23.99 7.01
N GLU A 256 22.55 -25.00 6.78
CA GLU A 256 23.67 -25.29 7.67
C GLU A 256 24.60 -24.07 7.82
N GLY A 257 24.97 -23.77 9.07
CA GLY A 257 25.84 -22.62 9.40
C GLY A 257 25.14 -21.27 9.45
N LEU A 258 23.88 -21.15 9.05
CA LEU A 258 23.12 -19.90 9.17
C LEU A 258 22.63 -19.72 10.61
N LYS A 259 22.92 -18.55 11.18
CA LYS A 259 22.48 -18.17 12.52
C LYS A 259 21.39 -17.11 12.44
N TYR A 260 20.35 -17.30 13.21
CA TYR A 260 19.29 -16.32 13.43
C TYR A 260 19.48 -15.66 14.79
N PRO A 261 19.08 -14.37 14.95
CA PRO A 261 19.02 -13.77 16.27
C PRO A 261 18.07 -14.57 17.16
N THR A 262 18.41 -14.69 18.44
CA THR A 262 17.58 -15.34 19.45
C THR A 262 16.38 -14.46 19.80
N LYS A 263 15.37 -15.04 20.45
CA LYS A 263 14.21 -14.28 20.97
C LYS A 263 14.64 -13.20 21.95
N GLU A 264 15.63 -13.50 22.77
CA GLU A 264 16.21 -12.60 23.78
C GLU A 264 16.90 -11.41 23.10
N GLU A 265 17.66 -11.63 22.03
CA GLU A 265 18.30 -10.57 21.25
C GLU A 265 17.28 -9.67 20.55
N ILE A 266 16.24 -10.26 19.96
CA ILE A 266 15.14 -9.50 19.35
C ILE A 266 14.39 -8.68 20.40
N ALA A 267 14.07 -9.27 21.55
CA ALA A 267 13.41 -8.57 22.64
C ALA A 267 14.29 -7.43 23.20
N ALA A 268 15.60 -7.63 23.30
CA ALA A 268 16.55 -6.61 23.70
C ALA A 268 16.60 -5.45 22.70
N LEU A 269 16.60 -5.74 21.39
CA LEU A 269 16.55 -4.75 20.32
C LEU A 269 15.29 -3.89 20.41
N LEU A 270 14.11 -4.49 20.63
CA LEU A 270 12.85 -3.76 20.82
C LEU A 270 12.89 -2.86 22.06
N LYS A 271 13.45 -3.34 23.17
CA LYS A 271 13.63 -2.52 24.39
C LYS A 271 14.57 -1.35 24.17
N GLN A 272 15.61 -1.53 23.34
CA GLN A 272 16.56 -0.48 22.98
C GLN A 272 16.00 0.55 22.01
N MET A 273 14.90 0.25 21.29
CA MET A 273 14.32 1.12 20.26
C MET A 273 14.13 2.56 20.75
N LYS A 274 13.64 2.75 21.99
CA LYS A 274 13.45 4.07 22.60
C LYS A 274 14.76 4.85 22.85
N SER A 275 15.87 4.15 22.96
CA SER A 275 17.19 4.74 23.24
C SER A 275 18.09 4.83 22.01
N PHE A 276 17.58 4.52 20.83
CA PHE A 276 18.34 4.70 19.60
C PHE A 276 18.78 6.16 19.45
N ASP A 277 20.05 6.37 19.12
CA ASP A 277 20.59 7.70 18.78
C ASP A 277 20.14 8.08 17.37
N LEU A 278 18.95 8.69 17.30
CA LEU A 278 18.31 9.07 16.05
C LEU A 278 18.24 10.59 15.94
N LYS A 279 18.45 11.07 14.71
CA LYS A 279 18.16 12.46 14.33
C LYS A 279 16.83 12.52 13.60
N PRO A 280 16.12 13.66 13.65
CA PRO A 280 14.98 13.90 12.77
C PRO A 280 15.33 13.61 11.30
N TYR A 281 14.35 13.16 10.55
CA TYR A 281 14.53 13.00 9.10
C TYR A 281 14.74 14.36 8.45
N GLU A 282 15.75 14.46 7.59
CA GLU A 282 16.03 15.64 6.78
C GLU A 282 15.53 15.40 5.35
N ASP A 283 14.47 16.09 4.99
CA ASP A 283 13.92 16.03 3.63
C ASP A 283 14.79 16.87 2.68
N LYS A 284 15.54 16.19 1.82
CA LYS A 284 16.46 16.82 0.85
C LYS A 284 15.69 17.30 -0.39
N VAL A 285 14.72 18.17 -0.21
CA VAL A 285 13.99 18.77 -1.32
C VAL A 285 14.84 19.86 -1.95
N SER A 286 15.10 19.73 -3.25
CA SER A 286 15.66 20.83 -4.04
C SER A 286 14.55 21.59 -4.75
N ASN A 287 14.51 22.90 -4.60
CA ASN A 287 13.65 23.79 -5.37
C ASN A 287 14.29 24.24 -6.69
N GLU A 288 15.48 23.71 -6.99
CA GLU A 288 16.12 23.99 -8.26
C GLU A 288 15.39 23.27 -9.39
N PRO A 289 15.19 23.93 -10.54
CA PRO A 289 14.58 23.27 -11.69
C PRO A 289 15.46 22.10 -12.14
N LEU A 290 14.83 21.01 -12.55
CA LEU A 290 15.52 19.79 -13.02
C LEU A 290 16.50 20.08 -14.16
N LEU A 291 16.17 21.05 -15.00
CA LEU A 291 17.01 21.53 -16.10
C LEU A 291 17.40 22.98 -15.85
N LYS A 292 18.69 23.30 -15.95
CA LYS A 292 19.20 24.67 -15.82
C LYS A 292 18.65 25.62 -16.88
N GLU A 293 18.36 25.08 -18.06
CA GLU A 293 17.75 25.81 -19.17
C GLU A 293 16.66 24.92 -19.79
N GLU A 294 15.53 25.54 -20.11
CA GLU A 294 14.48 24.81 -20.85
C GLU A 294 14.99 24.40 -22.23
N PRO A 295 14.83 23.13 -22.62
CA PRO A 295 15.27 22.70 -23.95
C PRO A 295 14.44 23.40 -25.03
N LYS A 296 15.12 23.89 -26.05
CA LYS A 296 14.44 24.49 -27.20
C LYS A 296 13.66 23.42 -27.94
N GLY A 297 12.36 23.59 -28.04
CA GLY A 297 11.46 22.68 -28.72
C GLY A 297 11.88 22.49 -30.20
N GLY A 298 11.85 21.26 -30.68
CA GLY A 298 12.01 20.95 -32.09
C GLY A 298 10.75 21.34 -32.88
N LYS A 299 10.93 21.74 -34.17
CA LYS A 299 9.82 21.98 -35.08
C LYS A 299 9.40 20.68 -35.76
N ILE A 300 8.12 20.49 -36.03
CA ILE A 300 7.63 19.40 -36.87
C ILE A 300 8.05 19.69 -38.30
N VAL A 301 8.87 18.81 -38.90
CA VAL A 301 9.32 18.93 -40.31
C VAL A 301 8.62 17.97 -41.25
N SER A 302 7.94 16.97 -40.70
CA SER A 302 7.11 16.05 -41.47
C SER A 302 5.98 15.49 -40.59
N GLU A 303 4.79 15.43 -41.18
CA GLU A 303 3.62 14.78 -40.60
C GLU A 303 3.03 13.86 -41.63
N LYS A 304 2.75 12.60 -41.28
CA LYS A 304 2.13 11.61 -42.14
C LYS A 304 1.04 10.89 -41.36
N ALA A 305 -0.12 10.74 -41.98
CA ALA A 305 -1.15 9.84 -41.51
C ALA A 305 -0.58 8.42 -41.42
N GLY A 306 -1.01 7.74 -40.36
CA GLY A 306 -0.35 6.53 -39.91
C GLY A 306 -0.60 5.27 -40.70
N ASP A 307 -0.19 4.23 -40.08
CA ASP A 307 -0.27 2.84 -40.49
C ASP A 307 -1.65 2.22 -40.19
N ILE A 308 -1.73 0.91 -40.35
CA ILE A 308 -2.92 0.10 -40.03
C ILE A 308 -3.41 0.25 -38.56
N TYR A 309 -2.59 0.81 -37.67
CA TYR A 309 -2.94 1.04 -36.27
C TYR A 309 -3.54 2.42 -36.00
N GLY A 310 -3.76 3.23 -37.05
CA GLY A 310 -4.34 4.57 -36.91
C GLY A 310 -3.44 5.56 -36.15
N THR A 311 -2.12 5.45 -36.32
CA THR A 311 -1.14 6.36 -35.70
C THR A 311 -0.86 7.57 -36.62
N THR A 312 -0.46 8.71 -36.04
CA THR A 312 0.14 9.83 -36.78
C THR A 312 1.63 9.83 -36.51
N LYS A 313 2.43 9.79 -37.57
CA LYS A 313 3.89 9.85 -37.51
C LYS A 313 4.37 11.26 -37.72
N LEU A 314 5.11 11.79 -36.75
CA LEU A 314 5.79 13.09 -36.84
C LEU A 314 7.31 12.86 -36.91
N VAL A 315 7.99 13.76 -37.62
CA VAL A 315 9.45 13.88 -37.58
C VAL A 315 9.77 15.30 -37.11
N LEU A 316 10.60 15.40 -36.08
CA LEU A 316 11.05 16.67 -35.53
C LEU A 316 12.33 17.12 -36.21
N SER A 317 12.62 18.44 -36.14
CA SER A 317 13.81 19.04 -36.74
C SER A 317 15.14 18.50 -36.20
N ASN A 318 15.13 17.90 -35.03
CA ASN A 318 16.29 17.21 -34.40
C ASN A 318 16.40 15.71 -34.77
N GLY A 319 15.55 15.23 -35.69
CA GLY A 319 15.55 13.83 -36.16
C GLY A 319 14.70 12.87 -35.31
N VAL A 320 14.13 13.30 -34.19
CA VAL A 320 13.25 12.46 -33.37
C VAL A 320 12.00 12.10 -34.14
N LYS A 321 11.63 10.81 -34.10
CA LYS A 321 10.40 10.29 -34.68
C LYS A 321 9.38 10.10 -33.56
N VAL A 322 8.21 10.69 -33.71
CA VAL A 322 7.10 10.61 -32.75
C VAL A 322 5.93 9.88 -33.39
N TYR A 323 5.35 8.93 -32.71
CA TYR A 323 4.14 8.24 -33.14
C TYR A 323 3.05 8.56 -32.14
N ILE A 324 1.95 9.15 -32.60
CA ILE A 324 0.82 9.55 -31.75
C ILE A 324 -0.37 8.68 -32.12
N LYS A 325 -1.02 8.11 -31.12
CA LYS A 325 -2.32 7.44 -31.24
C LYS A 325 -3.28 8.01 -30.22
N THR A 326 -4.34 8.63 -30.69
CA THR A 326 -5.45 9.06 -29.85
C THR A 326 -6.38 7.87 -29.62
N THR A 327 -6.75 7.61 -28.37
CA THR A 327 -7.68 6.56 -27.97
C THR A 327 -8.66 7.10 -26.93
N ASP A 328 -9.77 6.41 -26.75
CA ASP A 328 -10.83 6.70 -25.78
C ASP A 328 -10.92 5.65 -24.66
N TYR A 329 -9.88 4.81 -24.53
CA TYR A 329 -9.87 3.72 -23.52
C TYR A 329 -9.84 4.24 -22.08
N LYS A 330 -9.21 5.40 -21.89
CA LYS A 330 -9.11 6.11 -20.61
C LYS A 330 -9.42 7.59 -20.84
N ALA A 331 -10.14 8.20 -19.88
CA ALA A 331 -10.53 9.60 -19.99
C ALA A 331 -9.39 10.56 -19.65
N ASP A 332 -8.51 10.17 -18.75
CA ASP A 332 -7.48 11.04 -18.14
C ASP A 332 -6.10 10.37 -18.11
N GLN A 333 -5.69 9.81 -19.26
CA GLN A 333 -4.39 9.14 -19.32
C GLN A 333 -3.63 9.50 -20.60
N ILE A 334 -2.38 9.95 -20.44
CA ILE A 334 -1.39 10.10 -21.50
C ILE A 334 -0.25 9.15 -21.23
N LEU A 335 -0.03 8.18 -22.12
CA LEU A 335 1.12 7.28 -22.05
C LEU A 335 2.21 7.76 -23.01
N MET A 336 3.41 8.00 -22.50
CA MET A 336 4.57 8.37 -23.29
C MET A 336 5.70 7.38 -23.06
N LYS A 337 6.26 6.86 -24.16
CA LYS A 337 7.43 6.00 -24.13
C LYS A 337 8.49 6.54 -25.07
N GLY A 338 9.67 6.86 -24.56
CA GLY A 338 10.84 7.22 -25.33
C GLY A 338 11.81 6.03 -25.45
N THR A 339 12.40 5.82 -26.61
CA THR A 339 13.42 4.81 -26.83
C THR A 339 14.58 5.44 -27.61
N SER A 340 15.79 5.27 -27.09
CA SER A 340 17.03 5.65 -27.77
C SER A 340 17.93 4.43 -27.86
N LEU A 341 18.64 4.29 -28.95
CA LEU A 341 19.66 3.26 -29.08
C LEU A 341 20.86 3.64 -28.21
N GLY A 342 21.40 2.68 -27.47
CA GLY A 342 22.51 2.91 -26.55
C GLY A 342 22.30 2.14 -25.23
N GLY A 343 22.70 2.76 -24.15
CA GLY A 343 22.63 2.18 -22.81
C GLY A 343 23.95 1.53 -22.38
N SER A 344 23.91 0.67 -21.37
CA SER A 344 25.10 0.05 -20.77
C SER A 344 25.98 -0.74 -21.74
N SER A 345 25.41 -1.21 -22.87
CA SER A 345 26.17 -1.90 -23.91
C SER A 345 27.20 -1.00 -24.66
N GLN A 346 27.13 0.32 -24.48
CA GLN A 346 28.09 1.26 -25.07
C GLN A 346 29.25 1.62 -24.13
N PHE A 347 29.18 1.15 -22.88
CA PHE A 347 30.24 1.41 -21.89
C PHE A 347 31.12 0.17 -21.73
N PRO A 348 32.44 0.33 -21.60
CA PRO A 348 33.33 -0.80 -21.33
C PRO A 348 33.07 -1.35 -19.91
N ASP A 349 33.36 -2.67 -19.73
CA ASP A 349 33.13 -3.40 -18.47
C ASP A 349 33.87 -2.84 -17.24
N LYS A 350 34.62 -1.77 -17.38
CA LYS A 350 35.45 -1.16 -16.33
C LYS A 350 34.95 0.22 -15.87
N GLU A 351 33.81 0.69 -16.34
CA GLU A 351 33.21 1.95 -15.91
C GLU A 351 31.92 1.76 -15.11
#